data_d5798a0286f84c45179407159db2e331
#
_entry.id   d5798a0286f84c45179407159db2e331
#
_cell.length_a   1.000
_cell.length_b   1.000
_cell.length_c   1.000
_cell.angle_alpha   90.00
_cell.angle_beta   90.00
_cell.angle_gamma   90.00
#
_symmetry.space_group_name_H-M   'P 1'
#
loop_
_entity.id
_entity.type
_entity.pdbx_description
1 polymer ?
#
loop_
_entity_poly.entity_id
_entity_poly.type
_entity_poly.pdbx_seq_one_letter_code
_entity_poly.pdbx_strand_id
1 'polypeptide(L)'
;MVYLTGDTHGELDRFKDGELRRAGKGDFVVVLGDFGFVWDGSKAEQKNLDWLRKRPYTILFLDGSHENYDLLEQYPTEERFGGLVQPLGGNVYHVCRGSVLELEGKKYLCFGGAESPDKEEREAHVNWWPQEMPSDEEYARCEAALEANGWQVDYVLTHDAPSKFLDFSVLAEDENNRLHLFLDKVVMKTTYEKWFFGCYHRDVQLSTKSRCLFCDVVSIGEKKKWWQKKSRH
;
A
#
# COMPACT_ATOMS: atom_id res chain seq x y z
N MET A 1 14.37 -5.12 -6.77
CA MET A 1 14.25 -4.16 -5.64
C MET A 1 12.80 -3.86 -5.40
N VAL A 2 12.41 -3.63 -4.14
CA VAL A 2 11.09 -3.10 -3.78
C VAL A 2 11.30 -1.70 -3.19
N TYR A 3 10.64 -0.70 -3.78
CA TYR A 3 10.64 0.68 -3.31
C TYR A 3 9.29 0.96 -2.64
N LEU A 4 9.29 1.51 -1.44
CA LEU A 4 8.10 1.89 -0.69
C LEU A 4 8.04 3.41 -0.57
N THR A 5 6.87 4.00 -0.75
CA THR A 5 6.59 5.41 -0.49
C THR A 5 5.18 5.56 0.09
N GLY A 6 4.91 6.65 0.77
CA GLY A 6 3.57 6.97 1.27
C GLY A 6 2.64 7.53 0.19
N ASP A 7 1.65 8.21 0.65
CA ASP A 7 0.54 8.80 -0.08
C ASP A 7 0.99 9.64 -1.26
N THR A 8 0.48 9.36 -2.45
CA THR A 8 0.86 10.11 -3.67
C THR A 8 -0.18 11.12 -4.13
N HIS A 9 -1.45 10.98 -3.70
CA HIS A 9 -2.55 11.91 -4.01
C HIS A 9 -2.60 12.36 -5.48
N GLY A 10 -2.28 11.48 -6.42
CA GLY A 10 -2.24 11.81 -7.85
C GLY A 10 -1.03 12.65 -8.29
N GLU A 11 -0.05 12.87 -7.44
CA GLU A 11 1.18 13.61 -7.74
C GLU A 11 2.13 12.81 -8.63
N LEU A 12 2.02 12.98 -9.94
CA LEU A 12 2.82 12.25 -10.92
C LEU A 12 4.33 12.53 -10.80
N ASP A 13 4.70 13.69 -10.30
CA ASP A 13 6.12 14.08 -10.19
C ASP A 13 6.87 13.23 -9.17
N ARG A 14 6.18 12.63 -8.18
CA ARG A 14 6.74 11.65 -7.27
C ARG A 14 7.44 10.48 -8.01
N PHE A 15 6.87 10.06 -9.14
CA PHE A 15 7.39 8.97 -9.96
C PHE A 15 8.44 9.40 -10.99
N LYS A 16 8.59 10.70 -11.25
CA LYS A 16 9.56 11.26 -12.20
C LYS A 16 10.89 11.60 -11.56
N ASP A 17 10.88 11.91 -10.29
CA ASP A 17 12.01 12.46 -9.56
C ASP A 17 12.53 11.52 -8.46
N GLY A 18 13.59 11.92 -7.79
CA GLY A 18 14.15 11.25 -6.64
C GLY A 18 14.59 9.81 -6.89
N GLU A 19 14.33 8.95 -5.91
CA GLU A 19 14.75 7.54 -5.94
C GLU A 19 13.88 6.69 -6.87
N LEU A 20 12.59 6.98 -7.02
CA LEU A 20 11.69 6.22 -7.89
C LEU A 20 12.07 6.31 -9.36
N ARG A 21 12.71 7.42 -9.77
CA ARG A 21 13.30 7.55 -11.11
C ARG A 21 14.31 6.44 -11.44
N ARG A 22 14.91 5.84 -10.42
CA ARG A 22 15.93 4.78 -10.58
C ARG A 22 15.34 3.38 -10.70
N ALA A 23 14.02 3.23 -10.47
CA ALA A 23 13.33 1.96 -10.63
C ALA A 23 13.31 1.52 -12.09
N GLY A 24 13.56 0.27 -12.36
CA GLY A 24 13.67 -0.31 -13.68
C GLY A 24 12.96 -1.65 -13.82
N LYS A 25 13.19 -2.31 -14.94
CA LYS A 25 12.56 -3.60 -15.23
C LYS A 25 12.83 -4.64 -14.14
N GLY A 26 11.76 -5.19 -13.58
CA GLY A 26 11.80 -6.19 -12.51
C GLY A 26 11.85 -5.59 -11.10
N ASP A 27 11.82 -4.26 -10.98
CA ASP A 27 11.62 -3.59 -9.70
C ASP A 27 10.13 -3.40 -9.42
N PHE A 28 9.80 -3.21 -8.14
CA PHE A 28 8.46 -2.90 -7.65
C PHE A 28 8.48 -1.54 -6.96
N VAL A 29 7.45 -0.74 -7.18
CA VAL A 29 7.16 0.48 -6.43
C VAL A 29 5.83 0.24 -5.73
N VAL A 30 5.80 0.34 -4.40
CA VAL A 30 4.60 0.15 -3.60
C VAL A 30 4.22 1.48 -2.96
N VAL A 31 3.02 1.96 -3.23
CA VAL A 31 2.42 3.15 -2.61
C VAL A 31 1.54 2.69 -1.45
N LEU A 32 1.76 3.26 -0.27
CA LEU A 32 1.11 2.83 0.97
C LEU A 32 -0.24 3.52 1.22
N GLY A 33 -1.09 3.56 0.19
CA GLY A 33 -2.43 4.14 0.20
C GLY A 33 -2.48 5.55 -0.39
N ASP A 34 -3.69 6.08 -0.50
CA ASP A 34 -3.98 7.39 -1.09
C ASP A 34 -3.24 7.61 -2.42
N PHE A 35 -3.42 6.63 -3.33
CA PHE A 35 -2.75 6.64 -4.63
C PHE A 35 -3.18 7.83 -5.48
N GLY A 36 -4.50 8.13 -5.47
CA GLY A 36 -5.08 9.34 -6.04
C GLY A 36 -5.07 9.42 -7.58
N PHE A 37 -4.85 8.30 -8.28
CA PHE A 37 -4.94 8.21 -9.74
C PHE A 37 -6.18 7.41 -10.20
N VAL A 38 -7.10 7.13 -9.28
CA VAL A 38 -8.43 6.55 -9.52
C VAL A 38 -9.43 7.35 -8.68
N TRP A 39 -9.73 8.59 -9.11
CA TRP A 39 -10.54 9.51 -8.33
C TRP A 39 -11.78 10.02 -9.07
N ASP A 40 -11.59 10.72 -10.20
CA ASP A 40 -12.67 11.37 -10.93
C ASP A 40 -12.92 10.80 -12.33
N GLY A 41 -12.08 9.88 -12.80
CA GLY A 41 -12.15 9.29 -14.14
C GLY A 41 -11.91 10.29 -15.28
N SER A 42 -11.43 11.50 -14.97
CA SER A 42 -11.21 12.57 -15.94
C SER A 42 -10.16 12.19 -16.99
N LYS A 43 -10.19 12.91 -18.13
CA LYS A 43 -9.14 12.75 -19.17
C LYS A 43 -7.75 13.08 -18.65
N ALA A 44 -7.63 13.98 -17.67
CA ALA A 44 -6.37 14.35 -17.04
C ALA A 44 -5.84 13.19 -16.19
N GLU A 45 -6.69 12.60 -15.36
CA GLU A 45 -6.36 11.43 -14.55
C GLU A 45 -5.99 10.23 -15.44
N GLN A 46 -6.80 9.91 -16.45
CA GLN A 46 -6.50 8.83 -17.39
C GLN A 46 -5.16 9.01 -18.10
N LYS A 47 -4.79 10.25 -18.47
CA LYS A 47 -3.47 10.55 -19.05
C LYS A 47 -2.33 10.27 -18.07
N ASN A 48 -2.51 10.59 -16.79
CA ASN A 48 -1.52 10.31 -15.74
C ASN A 48 -1.41 8.81 -15.50
N LEU A 49 -2.54 8.11 -15.40
CA LEU A 49 -2.58 6.66 -15.23
C LEU A 49 -1.95 5.94 -16.44
N ASP A 50 -2.18 6.41 -17.68
CA ASP A 50 -1.54 5.89 -18.88
C ASP A 50 -0.03 6.11 -18.90
N TRP A 51 0.44 7.18 -18.29
CA TRP A 51 1.87 7.40 -18.14
C TRP A 51 2.47 6.40 -17.13
N LEU A 52 1.80 6.13 -16.01
CA LEU A 52 2.20 5.12 -15.02
C LEU A 52 2.19 3.70 -15.61
N ARG A 53 1.16 3.34 -16.38
CA ARG A 53 1.04 2.04 -17.07
C ARG A 53 2.22 1.71 -17.99
N LYS A 54 2.93 2.73 -18.47
CA LYS A 54 4.09 2.60 -19.38
C LYS A 54 5.43 2.54 -18.65
N ARG A 55 5.44 2.54 -17.31
CA ARG A 55 6.71 2.44 -16.57
C ARG A 55 7.33 1.07 -16.73
N PRO A 56 8.68 0.97 -16.71
CA PRO A 56 9.38 -0.31 -16.86
C PRO A 56 9.30 -1.19 -15.61
N TYR A 57 8.88 -0.65 -14.48
CA TYR A 57 8.71 -1.32 -13.19
C TYR A 57 7.23 -1.58 -12.90
N THR A 58 6.95 -2.47 -11.96
CA THR A 58 5.60 -2.74 -11.48
C THR A 58 5.23 -1.73 -10.39
N ILE A 59 4.06 -1.12 -10.50
CA ILE A 59 3.47 -0.26 -9.48
C ILE A 59 2.38 -1.04 -8.77
N LEU A 60 2.51 -1.17 -7.47
CA LEU A 60 1.52 -1.71 -6.55
C LEU A 60 1.04 -0.57 -5.66
N PHE A 61 -0.24 -0.50 -5.33
CA PHE A 61 -0.71 0.46 -4.35
C PHE A 61 -1.75 -0.18 -3.43
N LEU A 62 -1.75 0.24 -2.19
CA LEU A 62 -2.83 -0.01 -1.25
C LEU A 62 -3.88 1.08 -1.43
N ASP A 63 -5.10 0.79 -1.06
CA ASP A 63 -6.14 1.80 -0.95
C ASP A 63 -6.02 2.55 0.39
N GLY A 64 -6.53 3.76 0.42
CA GLY A 64 -6.58 4.63 1.62
C GLY A 64 -7.93 5.32 1.75
N SER A 65 -7.95 6.51 2.31
CA SER A 65 -9.16 7.35 2.42
C SER A 65 -9.42 8.22 1.17
N HIS A 66 -8.45 8.32 0.25
CA HIS A 66 -8.56 9.12 -0.97
C HIS A 66 -8.55 8.24 -2.23
N GLU A 67 -9.49 7.28 -2.28
CA GLU A 67 -9.76 6.46 -3.46
C GLU A 67 -11.24 6.54 -3.82
N ASN A 68 -11.55 6.56 -5.12
CA ASN A 68 -12.92 6.36 -5.59
C ASN A 68 -13.20 4.88 -5.70
N TYR A 69 -13.81 4.31 -4.68
CA TYR A 69 -14.09 2.87 -4.62
C TYR A 69 -15.09 2.41 -5.68
N ASP A 70 -16.03 3.27 -6.10
CA ASP A 70 -16.97 2.95 -7.19
C ASP A 70 -16.24 2.76 -8.53
N LEU A 71 -15.13 3.48 -8.75
CA LEU A 71 -14.27 3.28 -9.91
C LEU A 71 -13.32 2.10 -9.73
N LEU A 72 -12.77 1.94 -8.53
CA LEU A 72 -11.81 0.87 -8.23
C LEU A 72 -12.46 -0.52 -8.33
N GLU A 73 -13.70 -0.67 -7.85
CA GLU A 73 -14.48 -1.91 -7.91
C GLU A 73 -14.83 -2.37 -9.33
N GLN A 74 -14.70 -1.51 -10.34
CA GLN A 74 -14.90 -1.89 -11.74
C GLN A 74 -13.75 -2.76 -12.29
N TYR A 75 -12.60 -2.78 -11.65
CA TYR A 75 -11.49 -3.62 -12.04
C TYR A 75 -11.64 -5.03 -11.47
N PRO A 76 -11.58 -6.09 -12.30
CA PRO A 76 -11.70 -7.46 -11.83
C PRO A 76 -10.50 -7.84 -10.97
N THR A 77 -10.70 -8.73 -10.02
CA THR A 77 -9.61 -9.29 -9.22
C THR A 77 -8.93 -10.47 -9.91
N GLU A 78 -7.63 -10.61 -9.74
CA GLU A 78 -6.85 -11.78 -10.17
C GLU A 78 -5.83 -12.17 -9.10
N GLU A 79 -5.42 -13.44 -9.08
CA GLU A 79 -4.28 -13.87 -8.29
C GLU A 79 -2.97 -13.53 -8.99
N ARG A 80 -2.12 -12.74 -8.33
CA ARG A 80 -0.81 -12.37 -8.84
C ARG A 80 0.15 -12.05 -7.70
N PHE A 81 1.44 -12.29 -7.91
CA PHE A 81 2.47 -12.08 -6.90
C PHE A 81 2.24 -12.84 -5.59
N GLY A 82 1.48 -13.93 -5.59
CA GLY A 82 1.11 -14.71 -4.40
C GLY A 82 -0.13 -14.23 -3.64
N GLY A 83 -0.76 -13.14 -4.07
CA GLY A 83 -1.97 -12.59 -3.45
C GLY A 83 -2.97 -12.07 -4.46
N LEU A 84 -4.07 -11.51 -3.96
CA LEU A 84 -5.17 -10.99 -4.76
C LEU A 84 -4.91 -9.52 -5.12
N VAL A 85 -5.05 -9.17 -6.40
CA VAL A 85 -4.86 -7.81 -6.91
C VAL A 85 -5.93 -7.45 -7.94
N GLN A 86 -6.10 -6.16 -8.21
CA GLN A 86 -6.90 -5.63 -9.32
C GLN A 86 -5.96 -4.96 -10.34
N PRO A 87 -5.83 -5.49 -11.58
CA PRO A 87 -5.00 -4.87 -12.60
C PRO A 87 -5.69 -3.64 -13.20
N LEU A 88 -5.05 -2.48 -13.08
CA LEU A 88 -5.50 -1.22 -13.68
C LEU A 88 -4.99 -1.04 -15.12
N GLY A 89 -4.29 -2.04 -15.64
CA GLY A 89 -3.66 -2.04 -16.96
C GLY A 89 -2.16 -1.74 -16.90
N GLY A 90 -1.43 -2.20 -17.92
CA GLY A 90 0.04 -2.13 -17.95
C GLY A 90 0.67 -2.83 -16.74
N ASN A 91 1.49 -2.09 -16.00
CA ASN A 91 2.17 -2.60 -14.81
C ASN A 91 1.64 -1.97 -13.51
N VAL A 92 0.37 -1.53 -13.48
CA VAL A 92 -0.27 -0.90 -12.31
C VAL A 92 -1.32 -1.81 -11.71
N TYR A 93 -1.24 -2.05 -10.40
CA TYR A 93 -2.14 -2.97 -9.67
C TYR A 93 -2.53 -2.38 -8.32
N HIS A 94 -3.82 -2.40 -8.03
CA HIS A 94 -4.31 -2.26 -6.67
C HIS A 94 -4.13 -3.60 -5.94
N VAL A 95 -3.64 -3.57 -4.71
CA VAL A 95 -3.46 -4.76 -3.87
C VAL A 95 -4.66 -4.91 -2.95
N CYS A 96 -5.46 -5.98 -3.15
CA CYS A 96 -6.61 -6.22 -2.31
C CYS A 96 -6.21 -6.47 -0.85
N ARG A 97 -6.94 -5.87 0.09
CA ARG A 97 -6.68 -5.96 1.54
C ARG A 97 -6.56 -7.40 2.00
N GLY A 98 -5.58 -7.68 2.85
CA GLY A 98 -5.31 -9.01 3.39
C GLY A 98 -4.49 -9.92 2.48
N SER A 99 -3.99 -9.43 1.36
CA SER A 99 -3.09 -10.17 0.49
C SER A 99 -1.69 -10.30 1.11
N VAL A 100 -1.08 -11.47 1.00
CA VAL A 100 0.35 -11.67 1.28
C VAL A 100 1.07 -11.84 -0.06
N LEU A 101 1.78 -10.80 -0.47
CA LEU A 101 2.53 -10.81 -1.73
C LEU A 101 3.92 -11.40 -1.54
N GLU A 102 4.43 -12.09 -2.55
CA GLU A 102 5.82 -12.52 -2.62
C GLU A 102 6.57 -11.70 -3.68
N LEU A 103 7.41 -10.77 -3.20
CA LEU A 103 8.20 -9.88 -4.03
C LEU A 103 9.69 -10.07 -3.74
N GLU A 104 10.49 -10.35 -4.76
CA GLU A 104 11.95 -10.58 -4.63
C GLU A 104 12.31 -11.62 -3.55
N GLY A 105 11.46 -12.66 -3.36
CA GLY A 105 11.66 -13.75 -2.41
C GLY A 105 11.35 -13.37 -0.95
N LYS A 106 10.66 -12.28 -0.71
CA LYS A 106 10.18 -11.80 0.60
C LYS A 106 8.66 -11.73 0.62
N LYS A 107 8.07 -12.00 1.77
CA LYS A 107 6.62 -11.95 2.01
C LYS A 107 6.20 -10.61 2.59
N TYR A 108 5.20 -10.00 1.96
CA TYR A 108 4.65 -8.70 2.33
C TYR A 108 3.15 -8.86 2.62
N LEU A 109 2.74 -8.75 3.89
CA LEU A 109 1.33 -8.55 4.19
C LEU A 109 0.93 -7.14 3.75
N CYS A 110 -0.15 -7.02 2.98
CA CYS A 110 -0.69 -5.77 2.47
C CYS A 110 -2.12 -5.56 2.98
N PHE A 111 -2.37 -4.41 3.62
CA PHE A 111 -3.70 -4.08 4.14
C PHE A 111 -3.95 -2.57 4.07
N GLY A 112 -4.82 -2.16 3.13
CA GLY A 112 -5.24 -0.77 2.93
C GLY A 112 -6.38 -0.35 3.86
N GLY A 113 -6.93 0.83 3.56
CA GLY A 113 -8.03 1.44 4.28
C GLY A 113 -7.59 2.40 5.37
N ALA A 114 -8.44 3.39 5.62
CA ALA A 114 -8.39 4.34 6.73
C ALA A 114 -9.78 4.96 6.90
N GLU A 115 -10.05 5.56 8.03
CA GLU A 115 -11.29 6.30 8.26
C GLU A 115 -11.05 7.79 8.03
N SER A 116 -11.83 8.42 7.15
CA SER A 116 -11.80 9.88 6.99
C SER A 116 -12.31 10.57 8.25
N PRO A 117 -11.51 11.43 8.91
CA PRO A 117 -11.91 12.10 10.14
C PRO A 117 -13.05 13.12 9.93
N ASP A 118 -13.22 13.59 8.71
CA ASP A 118 -14.22 14.58 8.29
C ASP A 118 -15.39 13.95 7.50
N LYS A 119 -15.59 12.63 7.60
CA LYS A 119 -16.64 11.89 6.86
C LYS A 119 -18.06 12.46 7.03
N GLU A 120 -18.36 13.02 8.21
CA GLU A 120 -19.66 13.63 8.50
C GLU A 120 -19.93 14.94 7.71
N GLU A 121 -18.85 15.55 7.19
CA GLU A 121 -18.91 16.78 6.36
C GLU A 121 -18.87 16.44 4.86
N ARG A 122 -18.72 15.16 4.50
CA ARG A 122 -18.57 14.67 3.12
C ARG A 122 -19.85 14.04 2.62
N GLU A 123 -19.95 13.92 1.30
CA GLU A 123 -21.07 13.29 0.61
C GLU A 123 -20.69 11.88 0.11
N ALA A 124 -21.45 10.85 0.55
CA ALA A 124 -21.20 9.48 0.19
C ALA A 124 -21.29 9.27 -1.33
N HIS A 125 -20.36 8.48 -1.89
CA HIS A 125 -20.18 8.21 -3.33
C HIS A 125 -19.89 9.44 -4.21
N VAL A 126 -19.48 10.56 -3.59
CA VAL A 126 -19.03 11.78 -4.27
C VAL A 126 -17.60 12.12 -3.89
N ASN A 127 -17.33 12.21 -2.60
CA ASN A 127 -16.01 12.52 -2.06
C ASN A 127 -15.69 11.77 -0.77
N TRP A 128 -16.49 10.74 -0.45
CA TRP A 128 -16.30 9.78 0.62
C TRP A 128 -17.01 8.46 0.29
N TRP A 129 -16.43 7.34 0.68
CA TRP A 129 -16.99 6.01 0.46
C TRP A 129 -16.95 5.18 1.75
N PRO A 130 -18.04 4.47 2.12
CA PRO A 130 -18.03 3.56 3.27
C PRO A 130 -16.95 2.48 3.18
N GLN A 131 -16.52 2.14 1.97
CA GLN A 131 -15.46 1.18 1.68
C GLN A 131 -14.07 1.64 2.11
N GLU A 132 -13.89 2.90 2.54
CA GLU A 132 -12.65 3.34 3.20
C GLU A 132 -12.33 2.43 4.38
N MET A 133 -13.36 2.01 5.12
CA MET A 133 -13.22 1.03 6.20
C MET A 133 -13.36 -0.39 5.68
N PRO A 134 -12.47 -1.31 6.11
CA PRO A 134 -12.51 -2.70 5.66
C PRO A 134 -13.78 -3.43 6.08
N SER A 135 -14.26 -4.32 5.20
CA SER A 135 -15.37 -5.24 5.45
C SER A 135 -14.97 -6.42 6.33
N ASP A 136 -15.96 -7.14 6.89
CA ASP A 136 -15.73 -8.36 7.67
C ASP A 136 -15.01 -9.44 6.86
N GLU A 137 -15.31 -9.54 5.57
CA GLU A 137 -14.69 -10.47 4.64
C GLU A 137 -13.22 -10.14 4.42
N GLU A 138 -12.86 -8.87 4.38
CA GLU A 138 -11.46 -8.43 4.21
C GLU A 138 -10.64 -8.69 5.46
N TYR A 139 -11.19 -8.45 6.65
CA TYR A 139 -10.55 -8.85 7.90
C TYR A 139 -10.36 -10.37 7.98
N ALA A 140 -11.39 -11.16 7.67
CA ALA A 140 -11.32 -12.62 7.68
C ALA A 140 -10.29 -13.15 6.65
N ARG A 141 -10.24 -12.57 5.45
CA ARG A 141 -9.25 -12.90 4.42
C ARG A 141 -7.83 -12.66 4.90
N CYS A 142 -7.59 -11.53 5.57
CA CYS A 142 -6.27 -11.21 6.14
C CYS A 142 -5.86 -12.25 7.20
N GLU A 143 -6.76 -12.60 8.12
CA GLU A 143 -6.49 -13.62 9.13
C GLU A 143 -6.18 -14.97 8.50
N ALA A 144 -6.98 -15.41 7.53
CA ALA A 144 -6.76 -16.67 6.83
C ALA A 144 -5.42 -16.69 6.06
N ALA A 145 -5.04 -15.57 5.42
CA ALA A 145 -3.76 -15.46 4.74
C ALA A 145 -2.57 -15.50 5.73
N LEU A 146 -2.70 -14.85 6.87
CA LEU A 146 -1.68 -14.92 7.93
C LEU A 146 -1.58 -16.32 8.54
N GLU A 147 -2.71 -16.99 8.80
CA GLU A 147 -2.74 -18.38 9.28
C GLU A 147 -2.06 -19.33 8.29
N ALA A 148 -2.36 -19.21 6.99
CA ALA A 148 -1.72 -20.00 5.94
C ALA A 148 -0.20 -19.77 5.86
N ASN A 149 0.28 -18.61 6.31
CA ASN A 149 1.70 -18.28 6.41
C ASN A 149 2.28 -18.50 7.83
N GLY A 150 1.55 -19.17 8.73
CA GLY A 150 1.99 -19.43 10.11
C GLY A 150 2.21 -18.15 10.92
N TRP A 151 1.47 -17.07 10.63
CA TRP A 151 1.61 -15.74 11.23
C TRP A 151 3.04 -15.19 11.12
N GLN A 152 3.70 -15.46 9.99
CA GLN A 152 5.07 -15.02 9.72
C GLN A 152 5.17 -14.43 8.32
N VAL A 153 5.61 -13.17 8.24
CA VAL A 153 5.91 -12.44 7.01
C VAL A 153 7.20 -11.64 7.20
N ASP A 154 7.86 -11.24 6.11
CA ASP A 154 9.05 -10.40 6.23
C ASP A 154 8.65 -8.94 6.53
N TYR A 155 7.64 -8.43 5.84
CA TYR A 155 7.20 -7.03 5.96
C TYR A 155 5.68 -6.93 6.07
N VAL A 156 5.23 -5.91 6.79
CA VAL A 156 3.82 -5.51 6.82
C VAL A 156 3.71 -4.11 6.22
N LEU A 157 2.81 -3.97 5.27
CA LEU A 157 2.51 -2.73 4.55
C LEU A 157 1.05 -2.39 4.76
N THR A 158 0.77 -1.25 5.38
CA THR A 158 -0.59 -0.77 5.60
C THR A 158 -0.73 0.67 5.16
N HIS A 159 -1.96 1.16 4.97
CA HIS A 159 -2.17 2.60 4.85
C HIS A 159 -2.23 3.21 6.23
N ASP A 160 -3.17 2.81 7.05
CA ASP A 160 -3.29 3.24 8.43
C ASP A 160 -2.38 2.43 9.38
N ALA A 161 -2.28 2.83 10.64
CA ALA A 161 -1.40 2.23 11.63
C ALA A 161 -2.15 1.50 12.76
N PRO A 162 -1.52 0.52 13.43
CA PRO A 162 -2.02 0.00 14.70
C PRO A 162 -2.07 1.09 15.77
N SER A 163 -3.09 1.10 16.64
CA SER A 163 -3.17 2.07 17.74
C SER A 163 -1.92 2.09 18.62
N LYS A 164 -1.30 0.92 18.82
CA LYS A 164 -0.05 0.76 19.59
C LYS A 164 1.15 1.50 19.01
N PHE A 165 1.14 1.85 17.71
CA PHE A 165 2.19 2.68 17.13
C PHE A 165 1.90 4.16 17.30
N LEU A 166 0.61 4.52 17.39
CA LEU A 166 0.14 5.89 17.57
C LEU A 166 0.24 6.33 19.02
N ASP A 167 -0.08 5.43 19.97
CA ASP A 167 -0.01 5.70 21.39
C ASP A 167 1.36 6.28 21.80
N PHE A 168 1.33 7.45 22.44
CA PHE A 168 2.53 8.16 22.92
C PHE A 168 3.51 8.57 21.81
N SER A 169 3.11 8.52 20.54
CA SER A 169 3.92 8.97 19.41
C SER A 169 3.58 10.41 19.00
N VAL A 170 4.37 10.95 18.06
CA VAL A 170 4.07 12.24 17.42
C VAL A 170 2.89 12.18 16.44
N LEU A 171 2.31 10.98 16.26
CA LEU A 171 1.18 10.69 15.41
C LEU A 171 -0.08 10.31 16.22
N ALA A 172 -0.06 10.53 17.54
CA ALA A 172 -1.18 10.17 18.43
C ALA A 172 -2.51 10.78 17.94
N GLU A 173 -3.56 9.97 17.99
CA GLU A 173 -4.94 10.34 17.69
C GLU A 173 -5.78 10.18 18.97
N ASP A 174 -6.89 10.95 19.05
CA ASP A 174 -7.74 10.97 20.22
C ASP A 174 -8.63 9.71 20.32
N GLU A 175 -8.97 9.08 19.19
CA GLU A 175 -9.87 7.94 19.13
C GLU A 175 -9.34 6.82 18.24
N ASN A 176 -9.54 5.57 18.67
CA ASN A 176 -9.21 4.39 17.91
C ASN A 176 -10.46 3.82 17.22
N ASN A 177 -10.34 3.52 15.94
CA ASN A 177 -11.38 2.87 15.17
C ASN A 177 -11.17 1.34 15.11
N ARG A 178 -12.08 0.63 14.44
CA ARG A 178 -12.05 -0.82 14.29
C ARG A 178 -10.80 -1.31 13.55
N LEU A 179 -10.30 -0.56 12.57
CA LEU A 179 -9.11 -0.91 11.81
C LEU A 179 -7.86 -0.88 12.69
N HIS A 180 -7.68 0.17 13.50
CA HIS A 180 -6.59 0.27 14.46
C HIS A 180 -6.53 -0.95 15.39
N LEU A 181 -7.68 -1.34 15.95
CA LEU A 181 -7.78 -2.49 16.85
C LEU A 181 -7.50 -3.83 16.16
N PHE A 182 -7.91 -3.97 14.89
CA PHE A 182 -7.57 -5.13 14.09
C PHE A 182 -6.06 -5.20 13.81
N LEU A 183 -5.45 -4.08 13.43
CA LEU A 183 -4.01 -4.01 13.20
C LEU A 183 -3.20 -4.28 14.49
N ASP A 184 -3.71 -3.90 15.66
CA ASP A 184 -3.13 -4.28 16.94
C ASP A 184 -3.09 -5.80 17.14
N LYS A 185 -4.16 -6.50 16.75
CA LYS A 185 -4.18 -7.97 16.78
C LYS A 185 -3.12 -8.56 15.85
N VAL A 186 -2.94 -7.97 14.67
CA VAL A 186 -1.88 -8.37 13.71
C VAL A 186 -0.50 -8.17 14.32
N VAL A 187 -0.23 -7.00 14.93
CA VAL A 187 1.04 -6.72 15.65
C VAL A 187 1.34 -7.78 16.68
N MET A 188 0.33 -8.18 17.48
CA MET A 188 0.52 -9.11 18.59
C MET A 188 0.78 -10.54 18.16
N LYS A 189 0.22 -10.97 17.03
CA LYS A 189 0.27 -12.37 16.59
C LYS A 189 1.33 -12.63 15.53
N THR A 190 1.70 -11.61 14.74
CA THR A 190 2.54 -11.80 13.56
C THR A 190 4.01 -11.53 13.86
N THR A 191 4.87 -12.43 13.41
CA THR A 191 6.32 -12.20 13.38
C THR A 191 6.69 -11.51 12.07
N TYR A 192 7.38 -10.35 12.16
CA TYR A 192 7.80 -9.56 11.00
C TYR A 192 9.13 -8.84 11.27
N GLU A 193 9.85 -8.47 10.20
CA GLU A 193 11.07 -7.67 10.28
C GLU A 193 10.75 -6.18 10.48
N LYS A 194 9.88 -5.61 9.60
CA LYS A 194 9.46 -4.21 9.66
C LYS A 194 8.03 -4.03 9.20
N TRP A 195 7.41 -2.96 9.72
CA TRP A 195 6.09 -2.46 9.35
C TRP A 195 6.21 -1.05 8.80
N PHE A 196 5.69 -0.83 7.59
CA PHE A 196 5.63 0.49 6.96
C PHE A 196 4.17 0.88 6.74
N PHE A 197 3.86 2.15 6.95
CA PHE A 197 2.51 2.68 6.78
C PHE A 197 2.53 4.12 6.27
N GLY A 198 1.40 4.60 5.69
CA GLY A 198 1.20 5.96 5.16
C GLY A 198 0.31 6.81 6.06
N CYS A 199 -0.74 7.41 5.49
CA CYS A 199 -1.86 8.13 6.09
C CYS A 199 -1.54 9.46 6.79
N TYR A 200 -0.49 9.53 7.57
CA TYR A 200 -0.20 10.65 8.50
C TYR A 200 0.59 11.79 7.87
N HIS A 201 0.88 11.74 6.57
CA HIS A 201 1.66 12.75 5.83
C HIS A 201 2.98 13.13 6.52
N ARG A 202 3.66 12.17 7.12
CA ARG A 202 4.93 12.35 7.82
C ARG A 202 5.93 11.25 7.49
N ASP A 203 7.18 11.63 7.39
CA ASP A 203 8.30 10.71 7.30
C ASP A 203 8.93 10.57 8.69
N VAL A 204 8.56 9.51 9.43
CA VAL A 204 9.03 9.32 10.81
C VAL A 204 9.30 7.86 11.13
N GLN A 205 10.46 7.61 11.77
CA GLN A 205 10.81 6.32 12.33
C GLN A 205 10.29 6.26 13.77
N LEU A 206 9.22 5.49 14.03
CA LEU A 206 8.64 5.37 15.38
C LEU A 206 9.40 4.37 16.27
N SER A 207 9.91 3.30 15.68
CA SER A 207 10.70 2.29 16.37
C SER A 207 11.69 1.62 15.40
N THR A 208 12.50 0.71 15.88
CA THR A 208 13.38 -0.10 15.00
C THR A 208 12.60 -0.94 13.99
N LYS A 209 11.32 -1.20 14.26
CA LYS A 209 10.44 -2.06 13.45
C LYS A 209 9.31 -1.32 12.74
N SER A 210 9.00 -0.06 13.07
CA SER A 210 7.85 0.66 12.51
C SER A 210 8.25 2.03 11.97
N ARG A 211 7.79 2.34 10.75
CA ARG A 211 8.08 3.61 10.06
C ARG A 211 6.87 4.11 9.29
N CYS A 212 6.50 5.36 9.54
CA CYS A 212 5.58 6.11 8.72
C CYS A 212 6.32 6.70 7.51
N LEU A 213 5.72 6.62 6.34
CA LEU A 213 6.24 7.16 5.09
C LEU A 213 5.23 8.12 4.46
N PHE A 214 5.75 9.23 3.96
CA PHE A 214 5.02 10.18 3.12
C PHE A 214 5.79 10.47 1.83
N CYS A 215 6.78 11.36 1.91
CA CYS A 215 7.62 11.75 0.76
C CYS A 215 8.87 10.88 0.61
N ASP A 216 9.35 10.31 1.69
CA ASP A 216 10.52 9.43 1.67
C ASP A 216 10.27 8.18 0.84
N VAL A 217 11.35 7.69 0.24
CA VAL A 217 11.38 6.40 -0.44
C VAL A 217 12.32 5.46 0.28
N VAL A 218 11.81 4.32 0.74
CA VAL A 218 12.60 3.24 1.31
C VAL A 218 12.80 2.16 0.28
N SER A 219 14.03 1.71 0.09
CA SER A 219 14.34 0.58 -0.79
C SER A 219 14.66 -0.68 0.02
N ILE A 220 14.01 -1.79 -0.35
CA ILE A 220 14.20 -3.11 0.24
C ILE A 220 14.86 -4.02 -0.80
N GLY A 221 15.87 -4.78 -0.35
CA GLY A 221 16.63 -5.68 -1.19
C GLY A 221 17.97 -5.11 -1.67
N GLU A 222 18.79 -5.95 -2.29
CA GLU A 222 20.08 -5.55 -2.83
C GLU A 222 19.97 -5.26 -4.33
N LYS A 223 20.60 -4.18 -4.80
CA LYS A 223 20.76 -3.95 -6.24
C LYS A 223 21.54 -5.10 -6.84
N LYS A 224 20.89 -5.93 -7.65
CA LYS A 224 21.57 -6.97 -8.43
C LYS A 224 22.65 -6.32 -9.28
N LYS A 225 23.92 -6.57 -8.97
CA LYS A 225 25.05 -6.02 -9.70
C LYS A 225 24.93 -6.46 -11.17
N TRP A 226 25.20 -5.55 -12.13
CA TRP A 226 24.94 -5.77 -13.56
C TRP A 226 25.54 -7.06 -14.14
N TRP A 227 26.63 -7.58 -13.56
CA TRP A 227 27.28 -8.85 -13.99
C TRP A 227 26.50 -10.10 -13.58
N GLN A 228 25.61 -10.05 -12.59
CA GLN A 228 24.76 -11.18 -12.22
C GLN A 228 23.57 -11.39 -13.17
N LYS A 229 23.28 -10.42 -14.06
CA LYS A 229 22.23 -10.52 -15.08
C LYS A 229 22.63 -11.38 -16.29
N LYS A 230 23.93 -11.75 -16.45
CA LYS A 230 24.45 -12.48 -17.61
C LYS A 230 24.50 -14.03 -17.47
N SER A 231 24.12 -14.58 -16.33
CA SER A 231 24.27 -16.03 -16.07
C SER A 231 22.96 -16.85 -16.14
N ARG A 232 21.98 -16.38 -16.91
CA ARG A 232 20.77 -17.17 -17.23
C ARG A 232 20.54 -17.13 -18.75
N HIS A 233 21.31 -17.95 -19.44
CA HIS A 233 21.01 -18.45 -20.77
C HIS A 233 21.20 -19.97 -20.75
#